data_6f820a9d9ea779d2a8623a3c267e1334
#
_entry.id   6f820a9d9ea779d2a8623a3c267e1334
#
_cell.length_a   1.000
_cell.length_b   1.000
_cell.length_c   1.000
_cell.angle_alpha   90.00
_cell.angle_beta   90.00
_cell.angle_gamma   90.00
#
_symmetry.space_group_name_H-M   'P 1'
#
loop_
_entity.id
_entity.type
_entity.pdbx_description
1 polymer ?
#
loop_
_entity_poly.entity_id
_entity_poly.type
_entity_poly.pdbx_seq_one_letter_code
_entity_poly.pdbx_strand_id
1 'polypeptide(L)'
;REIKGQLVRFRGSFLEVEGDRKGMERLVIKAISSLIFPLKNILRVVNHQVPEGSEAVIRSCCKTMNVTDTPFLEAWAMKKEGRKVSLEGLYALISGYMGAIEEISNKIDAMKAEGGL
;
A
#
# COMPACT_ATOMS: atom_id res chain seq x y z
N ARG A 1 3.74 8.90 9.65
CA ARG A 1 4.26 10.01 8.84
C ARG A 1 4.73 9.54 7.48
N GLU A 2 5.48 8.45 7.46
CA GLU A 2 5.97 7.87 6.22
C GLU A 2 4.82 7.38 5.34
N ILE A 3 3.81 6.78 5.95
CA ILE A 3 2.62 6.32 5.23
C ILE A 3 1.86 7.50 4.63
N LYS A 4 1.72 8.60 5.38
CA LYS A 4 1.06 9.79 4.85
C LYS A 4 1.84 10.36 3.67
N GLY A 5 3.16 10.38 3.77
CA GLY A 5 4.01 10.83 2.67
C GLY A 5 3.82 9.97 1.43
N GLN A 6 3.72 8.64 1.61
CA GLN A 6 3.44 7.73 0.52
C GLN A 6 2.13 8.07 -0.17
N LEU A 7 1.07 8.32 0.62
CA LEU A 7 -0.25 8.62 0.08
C LEU A 7 -0.23 9.93 -0.71
N VAL A 8 0.39 10.98 -0.16
CA VAL A 8 0.46 12.26 -0.84
C VAL A 8 1.20 12.14 -2.18
N ARG A 9 2.35 11.46 -2.17
CA ARG A 9 3.12 11.27 -3.40
C ARG A 9 2.36 10.44 -4.42
N PHE A 10 1.66 9.41 -3.97
CA PHE A 10 0.89 8.55 -4.86
C PHE A 10 -0.23 9.35 -5.55
N ARG A 11 -0.96 10.15 -4.78
CA ARG A 11 -2.03 10.98 -5.34
C ARG A 11 -1.51 11.95 -6.39
N GLY A 12 -0.38 12.61 -6.09
CA GLY A 12 0.22 13.54 -7.04
C GLY A 12 0.67 12.84 -8.31
N SER A 13 1.32 11.70 -8.17
CA SER A 13 1.79 10.93 -9.33
C SER A 13 0.63 10.39 -10.15
N PHE A 14 -0.47 10.00 -9.48
CA PHE A 14 -1.64 9.51 -10.19
C PHE A 14 -2.24 10.59 -11.09
N LEU A 15 -2.30 11.83 -10.60
CA LEU A 15 -2.82 12.92 -11.41
C LEU A 15 -2.02 13.12 -12.70
N GLU A 16 -0.73 12.82 -12.67
CA GLU A 16 0.14 12.96 -13.84
C GLU A 16 -0.05 11.85 -14.86
N VAL A 17 -0.49 10.67 -14.43
CA VAL A 17 -0.60 9.51 -15.32
C VAL A 17 -2.02 9.04 -15.55
N GLU A 18 -2.99 9.73 -14.98
CA GLU A 18 -4.39 9.32 -15.11
C GLU A 18 -4.77 9.23 -16.58
N GLY A 19 -5.39 8.09 -16.96
CA GLY A 19 -5.77 7.82 -18.33
C GLY A 19 -4.69 7.15 -19.17
N ASP A 20 -3.44 7.11 -18.68
CA ASP A 20 -2.34 6.44 -19.36
C ASP A 20 -2.14 5.07 -18.71
N ARG A 21 -2.62 4.01 -19.37
CA ARG A 21 -2.59 2.66 -18.78
C ARG A 21 -1.18 2.25 -18.36
N LYS A 22 -0.19 2.46 -19.21
CA LYS A 22 1.17 2.08 -18.87
C LYS A 22 1.75 2.91 -17.74
N GLY A 23 1.44 4.20 -17.74
CA GLY A 23 1.86 5.09 -16.65
C GLY A 23 1.24 4.68 -15.33
N MET A 24 -0.06 4.36 -15.34
CA MET A 24 -0.75 3.91 -14.15
C MET A 24 -0.20 2.57 -13.66
N GLU A 25 0.10 1.66 -14.58
CA GLU A 25 0.70 0.36 -14.23
C GLU A 25 2.05 0.56 -13.55
N ARG A 26 2.91 1.40 -14.12
CA ARG A 26 4.21 1.67 -13.53
C ARG A 26 4.09 2.34 -12.17
N LEU A 27 3.11 3.22 -12.02
CA LEU A 27 2.86 3.88 -10.74
C LEU A 27 2.53 2.85 -9.65
N VAL A 28 1.63 1.92 -9.94
CA VAL A 28 1.23 0.90 -8.98
C VAL A 28 2.42 0.03 -8.58
N ILE A 29 3.19 -0.42 -9.56
CA ILE A 29 4.34 -1.29 -9.30
C ILE A 29 5.39 -0.58 -8.46
N LYS A 30 5.67 0.68 -8.79
CA LYS A 30 6.64 1.47 -8.04
C LYS A 30 6.15 1.73 -6.61
N ALA A 31 4.87 2.03 -6.48
CA ALA A 31 4.28 2.33 -5.18
C ALA A 31 4.34 1.13 -4.24
N ILE A 32 3.93 -0.05 -4.72
CA ILE A 32 3.95 -1.23 -3.84
C ILE A 32 5.38 -1.62 -3.48
N SER A 33 6.33 -1.42 -4.39
CA SER A 33 7.74 -1.69 -4.09
C SER A 33 8.25 -0.79 -2.97
N SER A 34 7.82 0.48 -2.97
CA SER A 34 8.24 1.44 -1.95
C SER A 34 7.50 1.28 -0.64
N LEU A 35 6.35 0.62 -0.65
CA LEU A 35 5.51 0.50 0.54
C LEU A 35 5.98 -0.62 1.48
N ILE A 36 6.69 -1.61 0.96
CA ILE A 36 7.07 -2.78 1.77
C ILE A 36 7.87 -2.38 2.99
N PHE A 37 8.83 -1.48 2.84
CA PHE A 37 9.68 -1.07 3.95
C PHE A 37 8.88 -0.35 5.06
N PRO A 38 8.01 0.62 4.74
CA PRO A 38 7.14 1.21 5.76
C PRO A 38 6.26 0.18 6.47
N LEU A 39 5.74 -0.82 5.74
CA LEU A 39 4.93 -1.86 6.36
C LEU A 39 5.76 -2.69 7.35
N LYS A 40 7.01 -2.99 7.01
CA LYS A 40 7.90 -3.68 7.94
C LYS A 40 8.12 -2.86 9.20
N ASN A 41 8.29 -1.55 9.05
CA ASN A 41 8.49 -0.68 10.21
C ASN A 41 7.28 -0.68 11.13
N ILE A 42 6.09 -0.67 10.56
CA ILE A 42 4.86 -0.75 11.36
C ILE A 42 4.86 -2.06 12.16
N LEU A 43 5.19 -3.17 11.51
CA LEU A 43 5.21 -4.47 12.19
C LEU A 43 6.24 -4.52 13.31
N ARG A 44 7.42 -3.91 13.11
CA ARG A 44 8.44 -3.86 14.15
C ARG A 44 7.94 -3.15 15.40
N VAL A 45 7.20 -2.06 15.21
CA VAL A 45 6.71 -1.26 16.32
C VAL A 45 5.53 -1.93 17.01
N VAL A 46 4.58 -2.47 16.23
CA VAL A 46 3.30 -2.95 16.77
C VAL A 46 3.38 -4.41 17.19
N ASN A 47 4.03 -5.23 16.41
CA ASN A 47 4.01 -6.69 16.56
C ASN A 47 5.36 -7.26 17.00
N HIS A 48 6.41 -6.48 16.89
CA HIS A 48 7.80 -6.88 17.23
C HIS A 48 8.34 -8.04 16.40
N GLN A 49 7.61 -8.48 15.38
CA GLN A 49 8.04 -9.55 14.49
C GLN A 49 7.74 -9.15 13.06
N VAL A 50 8.67 -9.47 12.17
CA VAL A 50 8.51 -9.18 10.74
C VAL A 50 8.70 -10.49 9.98
N PRO A 51 7.66 -10.98 9.30
CA PRO A 51 7.80 -12.23 8.54
C PRO A 51 8.71 -12.04 7.34
N GLU A 52 9.20 -13.13 6.81
CA GLU A 52 10.02 -13.10 5.62
C GLU A 52 9.15 -13.06 4.37
N GLY A 53 9.57 -12.24 3.40
CA GLY A 53 8.86 -12.12 2.14
C GLY A 53 7.87 -10.98 2.13
N SER A 54 7.81 -10.29 0.99
CA SER A 54 6.97 -9.10 0.85
C SER A 54 5.49 -9.41 0.98
N GLU A 55 5.05 -10.52 0.39
CA GLU A 55 3.64 -10.91 0.47
C GLU A 55 3.24 -11.17 1.93
N ALA A 56 4.10 -11.87 2.68
CA ALA A 56 3.83 -12.14 4.09
C ALA A 56 3.80 -10.87 4.91
N VAL A 57 4.67 -9.91 4.58
CA VAL A 57 4.67 -8.60 5.24
C VAL A 57 3.35 -7.88 5.00
N ILE A 58 2.87 -7.88 3.75
CA ILE A 58 1.60 -7.24 3.41
C ILE A 58 0.46 -7.87 4.22
N ARG A 59 0.37 -9.20 4.19
CA ARG A 59 -0.71 -9.90 4.88
C ARG A 59 -0.67 -9.68 6.38
N SER A 60 0.52 -9.77 6.97
CA SER A 60 0.69 -9.61 8.41
C SER A 60 0.35 -8.20 8.86
N CYS A 61 0.84 -7.20 8.14
CA CYS A 61 0.58 -5.81 8.49
C CYS A 61 -0.90 -5.48 8.40
N CYS A 62 -1.56 -5.89 7.32
CA CYS A 62 -2.98 -5.62 7.13
C CYS A 62 -3.83 -6.34 8.17
N LYS A 63 -3.46 -7.57 8.52
CA LYS A 63 -4.17 -8.30 9.56
C LYS A 63 -4.03 -7.59 10.91
N THR A 64 -2.81 -7.19 11.24
CA THR A 64 -2.53 -6.49 12.51
C THR A 64 -3.29 -5.18 12.59
N MET A 65 -3.35 -4.44 11.48
CA MET A 65 -4.02 -3.14 11.43
C MET A 65 -5.51 -3.25 11.14
N ASN A 66 -6.00 -4.47 10.86
CA ASN A 66 -7.40 -4.72 10.51
C ASN A 66 -7.82 -3.92 9.28
N VAL A 67 -7.02 -4.00 8.23
CA VAL A 67 -7.23 -3.32 6.96
C VAL A 67 -7.25 -4.37 5.86
N THR A 68 -8.06 -4.16 4.81
CA THR A 68 -8.09 -5.11 3.70
C THR A 68 -6.73 -5.12 2.99
N ASP A 69 -6.23 -6.32 2.66
CA ASP A 69 -4.94 -6.47 1.99
C ASP A 69 -5.07 -6.65 0.48
N THR A 70 -6.29 -6.82 -0.04
CA THR A 70 -6.52 -7.13 -1.45
C THR A 70 -5.85 -6.16 -2.42
N PRO A 71 -6.00 -4.82 -2.26
CA PRO A 71 -5.35 -3.91 -3.21
C PRO A 71 -3.83 -4.03 -3.21
N PHE A 72 -3.24 -4.25 -2.04
CA PHE A 72 -1.78 -4.40 -1.95
C PHE A 72 -1.31 -5.69 -2.58
N LEU A 73 -2.07 -6.77 -2.37
CA LEU A 73 -1.71 -8.06 -2.94
C LEU A 73 -1.86 -8.06 -4.46
N GLU A 74 -2.87 -7.37 -4.98
CA GLU A 74 -3.05 -7.23 -6.42
C GLU A 74 -1.90 -6.43 -7.03
N ALA A 75 -1.50 -5.35 -6.36
CA ALA A 75 -0.35 -4.55 -6.82
C ALA A 75 0.92 -5.39 -6.82
N TRP A 76 1.11 -6.17 -5.78
CA TRP A 76 2.28 -7.04 -5.67
C TRP A 76 2.30 -8.10 -6.77
N ALA A 77 1.13 -8.68 -7.08
CA ALA A 77 1.01 -9.67 -8.14
C ALA A 77 1.37 -9.07 -9.51
N MET A 78 0.99 -7.81 -9.76
CA MET A 78 1.39 -7.12 -10.99
C MET A 78 2.90 -7.06 -11.11
N LYS A 79 3.57 -6.73 -10.01
CA LYS A 79 5.03 -6.63 -10.01
C LYS A 79 5.69 -8.01 -10.14
N LYS A 80 5.23 -8.96 -9.34
CA LYS A 80 5.89 -10.26 -9.22
C LYS A 80 5.62 -11.16 -10.43
N GLU A 81 4.38 -11.15 -10.90
CA GLU A 81 3.94 -12.09 -11.95
C GLU A 81 3.79 -11.44 -13.31
N GLY A 82 3.97 -10.12 -13.38
CA GLY A 82 3.77 -9.41 -14.64
C GLY A 82 2.32 -9.41 -15.11
N ARG A 83 1.38 -9.50 -14.17
CA ARG A 83 -0.04 -9.55 -14.50
C ARG A 83 -0.46 -8.29 -15.24
N LYS A 84 -1.17 -8.47 -16.35
CA LYS A 84 -1.73 -7.36 -17.10
C LYS A 84 -3.11 -7.00 -16.56
N VAL A 85 -3.35 -5.69 -16.39
CA VAL A 85 -4.61 -5.19 -15.86
C VAL A 85 -5.17 -4.16 -16.83
N SER A 86 -6.46 -4.23 -17.09
CA SER A 86 -7.12 -3.27 -17.98
C SER A 86 -7.12 -1.88 -17.35
N LEU A 87 -7.41 -0.87 -18.16
CA LEU A 87 -7.50 0.50 -17.65
C LEU A 87 -8.54 0.60 -16.54
N GLU A 88 -9.72 0.02 -16.75
CA GLU A 88 -10.77 0.00 -15.73
C GLU A 88 -10.31 -0.70 -14.45
N GLY A 89 -9.63 -1.82 -14.62
CA GLY A 89 -9.10 -2.57 -13.48
C GLY A 89 -8.05 -1.77 -12.71
N LEU A 90 -7.24 -1.00 -13.43
CA LEU A 90 -6.24 -0.14 -12.79
C LEU A 90 -6.91 0.98 -11.99
N TYR A 91 -7.96 1.59 -12.51
CA TYR A 91 -8.70 2.60 -11.75
C TYR A 91 -9.26 2.01 -10.46
N ALA A 92 -9.86 0.82 -10.55
CA ALA A 92 -10.41 0.15 -9.38
C ALA A 92 -9.31 -0.19 -8.38
N LEU A 93 -8.20 -0.72 -8.87
CA LEU A 93 -7.06 -1.09 -8.02
C LEU A 93 -6.48 0.12 -7.31
N ILE A 94 -6.26 1.21 -8.07
CA ILE A 94 -5.68 2.42 -7.51
C ILE A 94 -6.60 3.03 -6.45
N SER A 95 -7.91 3.05 -6.71
CA SER A 95 -8.87 3.54 -5.74
C SER A 95 -8.83 2.74 -4.44
N GLY A 96 -8.83 1.42 -4.55
CA GLY A 96 -8.73 0.55 -3.38
C GLY A 96 -7.41 0.70 -2.65
N TYR A 97 -6.32 0.84 -3.41
CA TYR A 97 -4.98 1.03 -2.86
C TYR A 97 -4.91 2.32 -2.02
N MET A 98 -5.39 3.43 -2.58
CA MET A 98 -5.39 4.70 -1.86
C MET A 98 -6.25 4.62 -0.60
N GLY A 99 -7.42 4.00 -0.70
CA GLY A 99 -8.30 3.85 0.45
C GLY A 99 -7.65 3.03 1.56
N ALA A 100 -6.95 1.95 1.18
CA ALA A 100 -6.28 1.10 2.16
C ALA A 100 -5.13 1.83 2.85
N ILE A 101 -4.34 2.60 2.11
CA ILE A 101 -3.25 3.38 2.69
C ILE A 101 -3.82 4.44 3.65
N GLU A 102 -4.89 5.10 3.24
CA GLU A 102 -5.53 6.11 4.09
C GLU A 102 -6.03 5.47 5.38
N GLU A 103 -6.59 4.28 5.28
CA GLU A 103 -7.08 3.56 6.46
C GLU A 103 -5.94 3.22 7.42
N ILE A 104 -4.80 2.75 6.88
CA ILE A 104 -3.62 2.47 7.70
C ILE A 104 -3.14 3.75 8.38
N SER A 105 -3.07 4.84 7.61
CA SER A 105 -2.62 6.14 8.14
C SER A 105 -3.50 6.61 9.29
N ASN A 106 -4.82 6.48 9.13
CA ASN A 106 -5.75 6.88 10.18
C ASN A 106 -5.61 6.02 11.43
N LYS A 107 -5.38 4.73 11.26
CA LYS A 107 -5.20 3.84 12.41
C LYS A 107 -3.90 4.12 13.15
N ILE A 108 -2.84 4.46 12.42
CA ILE A 108 -1.57 4.85 13.05
C ILE A 108 -1.77 6.14 13.87
N ASP A 109 -2.49 7.11 13.30
CA ASP A 109 -2.76 8.35 14.01
C ASP A 109 -3.56 8.10 15.29
N ALA A 110 -4.56 7.22 15.23
CA ALA A 110 -5.35 6.85 16.39
C ALA A 110 -4.49 6.19 17.47
N MET A 111 -3.59 5.29 17.07
CA MET A 111 -2.68 4.62 17.99
C MET A 111 -1.74 5.61 18.66
N LYS A 112 -1.24 6.60 17.93
CA LYS A 112 -0.40 7.65 18.50
C LYS A 112 -1.15 8.50 19.48
N ALA A 113 -2.40 8.86 19.14
CA ALA A 113 -3.24 9.66 20.02
C ALA A 113 -3.51 8.94 21.34
N GLU A 114 -3.54 7.60 21.31
CA GLU A 114 -3.75 6.80 22.50
C GLU A 114 -2.45 6.45 23.22
N GLY A 115 -1.33 6.95 22.72
CA GLY A 115 -0.03 6.65 23.31
C GLY A 115 0.50 5.27 22.98
N GLY A 116 -0.05 4.61 21.94
CA GLY A 116 0.33 3.26 21.57
C GLY A 116 1.57 3.14 20.71
N LEU A 117 2.07 4.26 20.24
CA LEU A 117 3.28 4.25 19.38
C LEU A 117 4.31 5.26 19.88
#